data_4883288775187199567795f67aed79ab
#
_entry.id   4883288775187199567795f67aed79ab
#
_cell.length_a   1.000
_cell.length_b   1.000
_cell.length_c   1.000
_cell.angle_alpha   90.00
_cell.angle_beta   90.00
_cell.angle_gamma   90.00
#
_symmetry.space_group_name_H-M   'P 1'
#
loop_
_entity.id
_entity.type
_entity.pdbx_description
1 polymer ?
#
loop_
_entity_poly.entity_id
_entity_poly.type
_entity_poly.pdbx_seq_one_letter_code
_entity_poly.pdbx_strand_id
1 'polypeptide(L)'
;MGTRIELLRLRLTSGATGHPGPVSIRVNGIDHPLNRISGGTGSGESYEGEFFIGSAIAECFLLGPTEGRWDLKEMTVAFDHGEAQVSQHHFGPLELDAGACLDIMNAQE
;
A
#
# COMPACT_ATOMS: atom_id res chain seq x y z
N MET A 1 5.28 13.27 16.03
CA MET A 1 5.56 14.17 14.92
C MET A 1 5.48 13.41 13.60
N GLY A 2 4.75 13.90 12.64
CA GLY A 2 4.57 13.21 11.38
C GLY A 2 5.58 13.60 10.33
N THR A 3 5.55 12.86 9.24
CA THR A 3 6.38 13.13 8.06
C THR A 3 5.45 13.67 6.96
N ARG A 4 5.88 14.75 6.33
CA ARG A 4 5.06 15.30 5.25
C ARG A 4 5.18 14.45 4.00
N ILE A 5 4.02 14.05 3.47
CA ILE A 5 3.92 13.25 2.26
C ILE A 5 2.96 13.98 1.31
N GLU A 6 3.42 14.25 0.10
CA GLU A 6 2.55 14.83 -0.93
C GLU A 6 1.75 13.74 -1.63
N LEU A 7 2.42 12.68 -2.04
CA LEU A 7 1.80 11.61 -2.83
C LEU A 7 2.36 10.27 -2.42
N LEU A 8 1.48 9.28 -2.34
CA LEU A 8 1.87 7.90 -2.12
C LEU A 8 1.59 7.13 -3.40
N ARG A 9 2.53 6.31 -3.83
CA ARG A 9 2.34 5.38 -4.95
C ARG A 9 2.60 3.97 -4.47
N LEU A 10 1.71 3.08 -4.85
CA LEU A 10 1.79 1.68 -4.48
C LEU A 10 1.85 0.83 -5.74
N ARG A 11 2.82 -0.06 -5.83
CA ARG A 11 2.93 -1.03 -6.91
C ARG A 11 3.15 -2.39 -6.28
N LEU A 12 2.37 -3.37 -6.69
CA LEU A 12 2.50 -4.71 -6.13
C LEU A 12 2.17 -5.76 -7.18
N THR A 13 2.62 -6.98 -6.90
CA THR A 13 2.24 -8.15 -7.68
C THR A 13 1.70 -9.18 -6.70
N SER A 14 0.49 -9.66 -6.96
CA SER A 14 -0.12 -10.70 -6.13
C SER A 14 0.55 -12.05 -6.37
N GLY A 15 0.60 -12.86 -5.35
CA GLY A 15 1.07 -14.23 -5.46
C GLY A 15 -0.05 -15.19 -5.81
N ALA A 16 -0.08 -16.36 -5.17
CA ALA A 16 -1.05 -17.41 -5.49
C ALA A 16 -2.48 -17.03 -5.14
N THR A 17 -2.68 -16.22 -4.11
CA THR A 17 -4.02 -15.80 -3.67
C THR A 17 -4.15 -14.29 -3.81
N GLY A 18 -5.11 -13.86 -4.60
CA GLY A 18 -5.35 -12.43 -4.86
C GLY A 18 -6.28 -11.79 -3.84
N HIS A 19 -6.49 -10.49 -4.02
CA HIS A 19 -7.37 -9.68 -3.18
C HIS A 19 -8.73 -9.55 -3.88
N PRO A 20 -9.82 -9.88 -3.22
CA PRO A 20 -11.13 -9.91 -3.90
C PRO A 20 -11.80 -8.56 -4.10
N GLY A 21 -11.30 -7.51 -3.50
CA GLY A 21 -11.95 -6.20 -3.59
C GLY A 21 -10.97 -5.07 -3.83
N PRO A 22 -11.42 -3.83 -3.73
CA PRO A 22 -10.54 -2.68 -3.92
C PRO A 22 -9.50 -2.61 -2.81
N VAL A 23 -8.31 -2.14 -3.18
CA VAL A 23 -7.23 -1.95 -2.23
C VAL A 23 -7.44 -0.62 -1.53
N SER A 24 -7.26 -0.62 -0.22
CA SER A 24 -7.40 0.59 0.59
C SER A 24 -6.19 0.74 1.50
N ILE A 25 -5.92 1.98 1.88
CA ILE A 25 -4.88 2.28 2.85
C ILE A 25 -5.50 3.02 4.02
N ARG A 26 -4.84 2.93 5.18
CA ARG A 26 -5.28 3.67 6.37
C ARG A 26 -4.21 4.70 6.71
N VAL A 27 -4.59 5.98 6.68
CA VAL A 27 -3.70 7.09 6.96
C VAL A 27 -4.20 7.80 8.20
N ASN A 28 -3.38 7.83 9.24
CA ASN A 28 -3.73 8.46 10.53
C ASN A 28 -5.09 8.00 11.05
N GLY A 29 -5.37 6.71 10.89
CA GLY A 29 -6.60 6.11 11.39
C GLY A 29 -7.82 6.22 10.48
N ILE A 30 -7.67 6.79 9.30
CA ILE A 30 -8.78 6.97 8.35
C ILE A 30 -8.50 6.16 7.10
N ASP A 31 -9.48 5.34 6.68
CA ASP A 31 -9.33 4.49 5.51
C ASP A 31 -9.64 5.26 4.23
N HIS A 32 -8.83 5.04 3.21
CA HIS A 32 -8.97 5.69 1.91
C HIS A 32 -8.76 4.69 0.78
N PRO A 33 -9.55 4.77 -0.30
CA PRO A 33 -9.25 4.00 -1.50
C PRO A 33 -8.10 4.65 -2.25
N LEU A 34 -7.46 3.88 -3.13
CA LEU A 34 -6.44 4.42 -4.01
C LEU A 34 -7.07 4.98 -5.28
N ASN A 35 -6.36 5.88 -5.94
CA ASN A 35 -6.78 6.51 -7.19
C ASN A 35 -5.84 6.14 -8.31
N ARG A 36 -6.23 6.43 -9.54
CA ARG A 36 -5.42 6.19 -10.76
C ARG A 36 -4.94 4.75 -10.81
N ILE A 37 -5.87 3.85 -10.58
CA ILE A 37 -5.59 2.43 -10.47
C ILE A 37 -5.33 1.85 -11.85
N SER A 38 -4.27 1.01 -11.94
CA SER A 38 -3.94 0.29 -13.16
C SER A 38 -3.68 -1.17 -12.78
N GLY A 39 -4.13 -2.10 -13.62
CA GLY A 39 -3.94 -3.52 -13.35
C GLY A 39 -4.97 -4.07 -12.39
N GLY A 40 -4.64 -5.17 -11.74
CA GLY A 40 -5.55 -5.84 -10.83
C GLY A 40 -4.84 -6.55 -9.71
N THR A 41 -5.64 -7.09 -8.79
CA THR A 41 -5.14 -7.75 -7.60
C THR A 41 -5.48 -9.24 -7.55
N GLY A 42 -5.88 -9.82 -8.69
CA GLY A 42 -6.08 -11.25 -8.77
C GLY A 42 -4.77 -12.01 -8.69
N SER A 43 -4.88 -13.32 -8.62
CA SER A 43 -3.70 -14.19 -8.54
C SER A 43 -2.73 -13.89 -9.68
N GLY A 44 -1.48 -13.59 -9.34
CA GLY A 44 -0.43 -13.32 -10.32
C GLY A 44 -0.50 -11.99 -11.02
N GLU A 45 -1.47 -11.15 -10.71
CA GLU A 45 -1.64 -9.85 -11.38
C GLU A 45 -0.83 -8.76 -10.71
N SER A 46 -0.45 -7.77 -11.51
CA SER A 46 0.23 -6.57 -11.00
C SER A 46 -0.74 -5.41 -10.90
N TYR A 47 -0.53 -4.56 -9.91
CA TYR A 47 -1.44 -3.49 -9.55
C TYR A 47 -0.65 -2.24 -9.22
N GLU A 48 -1.17 -1.09 -9.64
CA GLU A 48 -0.62 0.20 -9.25
C GLU A 48 -1.74 1.13 -8.85
N GLY A 49 -1.47 1.95 -7.85
CA GLY A 49 -2.42 2.97 -7.43
C GLY A 49 -1.71 4.11 -6.74
N GLU A 50 -2.39 5.24 -6.61
CA GLU A 50 -1.85 6.43 -5.98
C GLU A 50 -2.85 7.01 -4.99
N PHE A 51 -2.33 7.76 -4.02
CA PHE A 51 -3.17 8.53 -3.12
C PHE A 51 -2.47 9.84 -2.79
N PHE A 52 -3.15 10.96 -3.08
CA PHE A 52 -2.63 12.29 -2.75
C PHE A 52 -2.92 12.58 -1.29
N ILE A 53 -1.89 12.87 -0.52
CA ILE A 53 -2.02 13.13 0.92
C ILE A 53 -1.91 14.63 1.21
N GLY A 54 -0.81 15.25 0.79
CA GLY A 54 -0.63 16.70 0.93
C GLY A 54 -0.52 17.20 2.36
N SER A 55 -0.10 16.33 3.29
CA SER A 55 0.01 16.74 4.69
C SER A 55 0.99 15.85 5.43
N ALA A 56 1.28 16.20 6.68
CA ALA A 56 2.11 15.36 7.54
C ALA A 56 1.29 14.19 8.05
N ILE A 57 1.88 13.00 8.03
CA ILE A 57 1.22 11.80 8.54
C ILE A 57 2.13 11.11 9.55
N ALA A 58 1.51 10.47 10.54
CA ALA A 58 2.21 9.73 11.56
C ALA A 58 2.24 8.23 11.27
N GLU A 59 1.24 7.74 10.53
CA GLU A 59 1.14 6.31 10.23
C GLU A 59 0.42 6.09 8.90
N CYS A 60 0.77 4.99 8.23
CA CYS A 60 0.14 4.59 6.99
C CYS A 60 0.20 3.06 6.90
N PHE A 61 -0.94 2.43 6.72
CA PHE A 61 -1.07 0.98 6.65
C PHE A 61 -1.71 0.56 5.34
N LEU A 62 -1.25 -0.56 4.80
CA LEU A 62 -1.95 -1.23 3.71
C LEU A 62 -2.93 -2.19 4.37
N LEU A 63 -4.19 -2.12 3.98
CA LEU A 63 -5.22 -2.97 4.56
C LEU A 63 -5.31 -4.29 3.81
N GLY A 64 -5.39 -5.39 4.55
CA GLY A 64 -5.61 -6.70 4.00
C GLY A 64 -7.05 -6.90 3.58
N PRO A 65 -7.38 -8.09 3.07
CA PRO A 65 -8.75 -8.38 2.63
C PRO A 65 -9.70 -8.47 3.83
N THR A 66 -10.98 -8.37 3.53
CA THR A 66 -12.00 -8.56 4.58
C THR A 66 -12.23 -10.03 4.87
N GLU A 67 -11.89 -10.90 3.92
CA GLU A 67 -12.05 -12.35 4.06
C GLU A 67 -10.88 -13.04 3.40
N GLY A 68 -10.48 -14.18 3.96
CA GLY A 68 -9.44 -15.00 3.38
C GLY A 68 -8.06 -14.42 3.58
N ARG A 69 -7.23 -14.64 2.59
CA ARG A 69 -5.82 -14.24 2.63
C ARG A 69 -5.41 -13.65 1.29
N TRP A 70 -4.48 -12.72 1.35
CA TRP A 70 -3.91 -12.10 0.15
C TRP A 70 -2.41 -12.34 0.17
N ASP A 71 -1.90 -13.04 -0.82
CA ASP A 71 -0.46 -13.26 -0.96
C ASP A 71 0.11 -12.16 -1.83
N LEU A 72 1.18 -11.55 -1.37
CA LEU A 72 1.93 -10.56 -2.14
C LEU A 72 3.28 -11.18 -2.51
N LYS A 73 3.57 -11.20 -3.81
CA LYS A 73 4.86 -11.67 -4.28
C LYS A 73 5.92 -10.62 -4.06
N GLU A 74 5.58 -9.36 -4.34
CA GLU A 74 6.45 -8.22 -4.11
C GLU A 74 5.61 -6.97 -4.07
N MET A 75 6.14 -5.94 -3.43
CA MET A 75 5.48 -4.66 -3.35
C MET A 75 6.51 -3.56 -3.19
N THR A 76 6.27 -2.43 -3.84
CA THR A 76 7.06 -1.22 -3.66
C THR A 76 6.11 -0.09 -3.29
N VAL A 77 6.46 0.63 -2.25
CA VAL A 77 5.72 1.83 -1.83
C VAL A 77 6.65 3.01 -1.99
N ALA A 78 6.21 4.03 -2.72
CA ALA A 78 6.98 5.25 -2.91
C ALA A 78 6.24 6.41 -2.24
N PHE A 79 6.96 7.16 -1.43
CA PHE A 79 6.45 8.36 -0.78
C PHE A 79 7.14 9.57 -1.39
N ASP A 80 6.35 10.43 -2.04
CA ASP A 80 6.84 11.67 -2.59
C ASP A 80 6.67 12.74 -1.51
N HIS A 81 7.78 13.25 -1.02
CA HIS A 81 7.79 14.24 0.06
C HIS A 81 7.71 15.67 -0.46
N GLY A 82 7.68 15.85 -1.78
CA GLY A 82 7.78 17.16 -2.41
C GLY A 82 9.23 17.57 -2.58
N GLU A 83 9.47 18.65 -3.29
CA GLU A 83 10.82 19.19 -3.50
C GLU A 83 11.78 18.15 -4.09
N ALA A 84 11.28 17.30 -4.97
CA ALA A 84 12.06 16.24 -5.63
C ALA A 84 12.61 15.18 -4.67
N GLN A 85 12.05 15.05 -3.48
CA GLN A 85 12.45 14.03 -2.52
C GLN A 85 11.45 12.87 -2.56
N VAL A 86 11.96 11.67 -2.82
CA VAL A 86 11.14 10.46 -2.87
C VAL A 86 11.85 9.37 -2.08
N SER A 87 11.12 8.71 -1.20
CA SER A 87 11.62 7.53 -0.51
C SER A 87 10.83 6.32 -0.96
N GLN A 88 11.50 5.16 -1.01
CA GLN A 88 10.88 3.92 -1.47
C GLN A 88 11.16 2.82 -0.47
N HIS A 89 10.18 1.94 -0.31
CA HIS A 89 10.30 0.76 0.53
C HIS A 89 9.89 -0.46 -0.29
N HIS A 90 10.73 -1.46 -0.29
CA HIS A 90 10.45 -2.73 -0.98
C HIS A 90 10.09 -3.79 0.03
N PHE A 91 9.07 -4.57 -0.31
CA PHE A 91 8.64 -5.69 0.50
C PHE A 91 8.78 -6.96 -0.34
N GLY A 92 9.40 -7.98 0.23
CA GLY A 92 9.48 -9.29 -0.39
C GLY A 92 8.16 -10.05 -0.23
N PRO A 93 8.16 -11.36 -0.50
CA PRO A 93 6.92 -12.13 -0.38
C PRO A 93 6.36 -12.05 1.04
N LEU A 94 5.05 -11.81 1.13
CA LEU A 94 4.35 -11.76 2.42
C LEU A 94 2.89 -12.12 2.23
N GLU A 95 2.21 -12.37 3.34
CA GLU A 95 0.80 -12.72 3.33
C GLU A 95 0.04 -11.78 4.25
N LEU A 96 -1.15 -11.37 3.82
CA LEU A 96 -2.03 -10.56 4.63
C LEU A 96 -3.32 -11.34 4.87
N ASP A 97 -3.56 -11.70 6.12
CA ASP A 97 -4.79 -12.38 6.50
C ASP A 97 -5.95 -11.38 6.57
N ALA A 98 -7.15 -11.91 6.68
CA ALA A 98 -8.34 -11.07 6.81
C ALA A 98 -8.18 -10.12 7.99
N GLY A 99 -8.43 -8.84 7.75
CA GLY A 99 -8.32 -7.82 8.78
C GLY A 99 -6.90 -7.37 9.11
N ALA A 100 -5.89 -7.89 8.40
CA ALA A 100 -4.50 -7.50 8.66
C ALA A 100 -4.24 -6.07 8.20
N CYS A 101 -3.29 -5.42 8.89
CA CYS A 101 -2.81 -4.10 8.53
C CYS A 101 -1.29 -4.16 8.44
N LEU A 102 -0.73 -3.79 7.30
CA LEU A 102 0.71 -3.78 7.11
C LEU A 102 1.21 -2.34 7.20
N ASP A 103 2.12 -2.09 8.14
CA ASP A 103 2.72 -0.76 8.27
C ASP A 103 3.68 -0.55 7.10
N ILE A 104 3.29 0.31 6.16
CA ILE A 104 4.08 0.57 4.96
C ILE A 104 4.94 1.82 5.08
N MET A 105 4.78 2.57 6.15
CA MET A 105 5.54 3.80 6.36
C MET A 105 6.79 3.56 7.19
N ASN A 106 6.68 2.72 8.20
CA ASN A 106 7.78 2.45 9.14
C ASN A 106 8.31 1.03 9.03
N ALA A 107 7.98 0.34 7.95
CA ALA A 107 8.39 -1.04 7.78
C ALA A 107 9.91 -1.18 7.75
N GLN A 108 10.39 -2.25 8.32
CA GLN A 108 11.80 -2.61 8.31
C GLN A 108 11.97 -3.90 7.53
N GLU A 109 12.96 -3.95 6.71
CA GLU A 109 13.24 -5.13 5.92
C GLU A 109 14.38 -5.93 6.44
#